data_0074f4823f017875fcbcc89a59c31eab
#
_entry.id   0074f4823f017875fcbcc89a59c31eab
#
_cell.length_a   1.000
_cell.length_b   1.000
_cell.length_c   1.000
_cell.angle_alpha   90.00
_cell.angle_beta   90.00
_cell.angle_gamma   90.00
#
_symmetry.space_group_name_H-M   'P 1'
#
loop_
_entity.id
_entity.type
_entity.pdbx_description
1 polymer ?
#
loop_
_entity_poly.entity_id
_entity_poly.type
_entity_poly.pdbx_seq_one_letter_code
_entity_poly.pdbx_strand_id
1 'polypeptide(L)'
;MISRSTCKAFVFFLTCALVPALLRAQSSTHPHWSYEGKEDPKHWGELDPAYAACSSGHTQSPINIVNAKQADLPPLQFSYNAVPLSIVDNGHTIMVNYAPGSTLTVGDKVYTLQQFHFHHPSEEHVNGKKYDLVAHLVHADADGHLAVVAILFKRDSTPTPLFDTLWKNLSTEKGKVVEVSFVTINAKDLLPPTTGYYTFAGSLTTPPCTEGVTWYVLKAPVDISGPELEVFARIYKHDDRPIQPTNHRAVLESK
;
A
#
# COMPACT_ATOMS: atom_id res chain seq x y z
N MET A 1 -62.41 -62.18 -37.14
CA MET A 1 -62.19 -61.92 -35.68
C MET A 1 -60.79 -61.43 -35.50
N ILE A 2 -60.64 -60.12 -35.32
CA ILE A 2 -59.36 -59.48 -35.22
C ILE A 2 -59.22 -58.97 -33.77
N SER A 3 -58.31 -59.59 -33.02
CA SER A 3 -57.97 -59.21 -31.62
C SER A 3 -57.06 -58.00 -31.60
N ARG A 4 -57.51 -56.93 -30.94
CA ARG A 4 -56.73 -55.72 -30.70
C ARG A 4 -56.00 -55.87 -29.39
N SER A 5 -54.61 -55.97 -29.43
CA SER A 5 -53.73 -55.91 -28.27
C SER A 5 -53.40 -54.46 -27.94
N THR A 6 -53.77 -54.02 -26.75
CA THR A 6 -53.52 -52.70 -26.24
C THR A 6 -52.16 -52.68 -25.50
N CYS A 7 -51.21 -52.00 -26.09
CA CYS A 7 -49.88 -51.77 -25.46
C CYS A 7 -50.00 -50.55 -24.53
N LYS A 8 -49.83 -50.77 -23.21
CA LYS A 8 -49.75 -49.72 -22.21
C LYS A 8 -48.29 -49.24 -22.12
N ALA A 9 -48.04 -48.02 -22.58
CA ALA A 9 -46.73 -47.37 -22.38
C ALA A 9 -46.65 -46.81 -20.97
N PHE A 10 -45.66 -47.26 -20.19
CA PHE A 10 -45.28 -46.67 -18.90
C PHE A 10 -44.28 -45.55 -19.15
N VAL A 11 -44.68 -44.33 -18.87
CA VAL A 11 -43.80 -43.15 -18.91
C VAL A 11 -43.19 -42.98 -17.53
N PHE A 12 -41.89 -43.26 -17.43
CA PHE A 12 -41.09 -42.98 -16.21
C PHE A 12 -40.69 -41.49 -16.23
N PHE A 13 -41.27 -40.72 -15.34
CA PHE A 13 -40.82 -39.33 -15.08
C PHE A 13 -39.59 -39.39 -14.16
N LEU A 14 -38.40 -39.14 -14.75
CA LEU A 14 -37.15 -38.97 -13.99
C LEU A 14 -37.12 -37.53 -13.49
N THR A 15 -37.51 -37.31 -12.24
CA THR A 15 -37.36 -36.00 -11.57
C THR A 15 -35.90 -35.80 -11.20
N CYS A 16 -35.18 -35.02 -12.01
CA CYS A 16 -33.86 -34.55 -11.71
C CYS A 16 -33.94 -33.45 -10.64
N ALA A 17 -33.68 -33.79 -9.38
CA ALA A 17 -33.57 -32.82 -8.30
C ALA A 17 -32.26 -32.00 -8.47
N LEU A 18 -32.40 -30.77 -8.97
CA LEU A 18 -31.30 -29.80 -8.92
C LEU A 18 -31.04 -29.40 -7.45
N VAL A 19 -30.00 -29.93 -6.88
CA VAL A 19 -29.46 -29.42 -5.60
C VAL A 19 -28.68 -28.17 -5.93
N PRO A 20 -29.07 -26.99 -5.45
CA PRO A 20 -28.25 -25.80 -5.62
C PRO A 20 -26.97 -25.96 -4.80
N ALA A 21 -25.84 -26.09 -5.49
CA ALA A 21 -24.53 -25.98 -4.86
C ALA A 21 -24.38 -24.54 -4.34
N LEU A 22 -24.62 -24.36 -3.05
CA LEU A 22 -24.25 -23.15 -2.33
C LEU A 22 -22.70 -23.05 -2.37
N LEU A 23 -22.17 -22.31 -3.35
CA LEU A 23 -20.81 -21.80 -3.27
C LEU A 23 -20.74 -20.89 -2.03
N ARG A 24 -20.31 -21.44 -0.92
CA ARG A 24 -19.82 -20.62 0.19
C ARG A 24 -18.57 -19.95 -0.33
N ALA A 25 -18.65 -18.64 -0.60
CA ALA A 25 -17.48 -17.81 -0.67
C ALA A 25 -16.76 -17.95 0.68
N GLN A 26 -15.65 -18.67 0.70
CA GLN A 26 -14.74 -18.68 1.83
C GLN A 26 -14.14 -17.28 1.86
N SER A 27 -14.64 -16.44 2.75
CA SER A 27 -13.91 -15.27 3.21
C SER A 27 -12.62 -15.79 3.81
N SER A 28 -11.52 -15.67 3.11
CA SER A 28 -10.18 -15.94 3.66
C SER A 28 -9.90 -14.81 4.66
N THR A 29 -10.34 -15.01 5.90
CA THR A 29 -9.93 -14.15 7.01
C THR A 29 -8.49 -14.53 7.33
N HIS A 30 -7.55 -13.80 6.74
CA HIS A 30 -6.16 -13.90 7.15
C HIS A 30 -6.04 -13.51 8.63
N PRO A 31 -5.12 -14.13 9.38
CA PRO A 31 -4.93 -13.82 10.78
C PRO A 31 -4.52 -12.35 10.94
N HIS A 32 -4.92 -11.79 12.06
CA HIS A 32 -4.53 -10.44 12.46
C HIS A 32 -3.00 -10.39 12.59
N TRP A 33 -2.42 -9.25 12.22
CA TRP A 33 -1.02 -8.93 12.41
C TRP A 33 -0.89 -7.54 13.03
N SER A 34 0.22 -7.25 13.67
CA SER A 34 0.46 -5.97 14.31
C SER A 34 1.95 -5.58 14.22
N TYR A 35 2.31 -4.46 14.79
CA TYR A 35 3.71 -4.03 14.92
C TYR A 35 4.30 -4.37 16.28
N GLU A 36 3.52 -4.96 17.19
CA GLU A 36 3.91 -5.24 18.56
C GLU A 36 3.53 -6.66 19.00
N GLY A 37 4.25 -7.19 19.99
CA GLY A 37 3.93 -8.45 20.66
C GLY A 37 4.19 -9.69 19.79
N LYS A 38 3.31 -10.69 19.87
CA LYS A 38 3.47 -11.98 19.17
C LYS A 38 3.15 -11.92 17.66
N GLU A 39 2.53 -10.83 17.24
CA GLU A 39 2.10 -10.60 15.87
C GLU A 39 2.94 -9.52 15.20
N ASP A 40 4.13 -9.22 15.78
CA ASP A 40 5.05 -8.21 15.31
C ASP A 40 5.78 -8.64 14.00
N PRO A 41 6.50 -7.72 13.33
CA PRO A 41 7.16 -8.00 12.06
C PRO A 41 8.11 -9.20 12.04
N LYS A 42 8.63 -9.63 13.18
CA LYS A 42 9.51 -10.81 13.27
C LYS A 42 8.74 -12.12 13.11
N HIS A 43 7.46 -12.12 13.42
CA HIS A 43 6.60 -13.28 13.42
C HIS A 43 5.63 -13.32 12.22
N TRP A 44 5.53 -12.24 11.42
CA TRP A 44 4.56 -12.17 10.31
C TRP A 44 4.59 -13.38 9.39
N GLY A 45 5.77 -13.88 9.01
CA GLY A 45 5.89 -15.03 8.12
C GLY A 45 5.44 -16.36 8.73
N GLU A 46 5.16 -16.41 10.04
CA GLU A 46 4.70 -17.58 10.77
C GLU A 46 3.18 -17.54 11.01
N LEU A 47 2.55 -16.36 10.87
CA LEU A 47 1.13 -16.17 11.17
C LEU A 47 0.22 -16.86 10.15
N ASP A 48 0.62 -16.88 8.88
CA ASP A 48 -0.14 -17.46 7.77
C ASP A 48 0.82 -17.93 6.67
N PRO A 49 0.58 -19.09 6.04
CA PRO A 49 1.34 -19.52 4.86
C PRO A 49 1.38 -18.48 3.73
N ALA A 50 0.32 -17.67 3.57
CA ALA A 50 0.28 -16.56 2.61
C ALA A 50 1.28 -15.43 2.96
N TYR A 51 1.74 -15.34 4.20
CA TYR A 51 2.70 -14.34 4.67
C TYR A 51 4.16 -14.86 4.67
N ALA A 52 4.42 -16.04 4.15
CA ALA A 52 5.75 -16.67 4.15
C ALA A 52 6.84 -15.75 3.58
N ALA A 53 6.52 -14.91 2.59
CA ALA A 53 7.46 -13.95 2.01
C ALA A 53 8.00 -12.93 3.04
N CYS A 54 7.26 -12.65 4.13
CA CYS A 54 7.72 -11.73 5.17
C CYS A 54 8.99 -12.22 5.89
N SER A 55 9.23 -13.52 5.94
CA SER A 55 10.43 -14.13 6.56
C SER A 55 11.39 -14.75 5.55
N SER A 56 10.89 -15.29 4.42
CA SER A 56 11.70 -16.03 3.44
C SER A 56 12.01 -15.25 2.16
N GLY A 57 11.43 -14.06 1.97
CA GLY A 57 11.66 -13.24 0.79
C GLY A 57 13.09 -12.71 0.70
N HIS A 58 13.58 -12.54 -0.53
CA HIS A 58 14.95 -12.10 -0.82
C HIS A 58 15.04 -10.64 -1.22
N THR A 59 13.94 -10.02 -1.65
CA THR A 59 13.88 -8.64 -2.10
C THR A 59 12.94 -7.81 -1.22
N GLN A 60 13.04 -8.00 0.08
CA GLN A 60 12.14 -7.37 1.05
C GLN A 60 12.42 -5.88 1.28
N SER A 61 11.37 -5.13 1.62
CA SER A 61 11.38 -3.72 2.02
C SER A 61 10.88 -3.57 3.47
N PRO A 62 11.25 -2.46 4.15
CA PRO A 62 12.13 -1.37 3.74
C PRO A 62 13.61 -1.75 3.79
N ILE A 63 14.50 -0.88 3.25
CA ILE A 63 15.96 -1.05 3.35
C ILE A 63 16.64 0.23 3.88
N ASN A 64 17.87 0.05 4.35
CA ASN A 64 18.77 1.18 4.53
C ASN A 64 19.50 1.45 3.20
N ILE A 65 19.20 2.59 2.59
CA ILE A 65 19.82 3.05 1.34
C ILE A 65 21.24 3.53 1.64
N VAL A 66 22.23 2.74 1.21
CA VAL A 66 23.65 3.05 1.32
C VAL A 66 24.36 2.74 0.02
N ASN A 67 25.41 3.50 -0.30
CA ASN A 67 26.24 3.26 -1.49
C ASN A 67 25.43 3.15 -2.79
N ALA A 68 24.36 3.95 -2.93
CA ALA A 68 23.59 4.01 -4.17
C ALA A 68 24.49 4.40 -5.34
N LYS A 69 24.34 3.71 -6.47
CA LYS A 69 25.10 3.99 -7.67
C LYS A 69 24.40 5.01 -8.52
N GLN A 70 25.08 6.11 -8.83
CA GLN A 70 24.55 7.12 -9.73
C GLN A 70 24.32 6.52 -11.13
N ALA A 71 23.14 6.79 -11.69
CA ALA A 71 22.74 6.31 -13.00
C ALA A 71 21.95 7.36 -13.78
N ASP A 72 21.87 7.20 -15.07
CA ASP A 72 21.05 8.03 -15.94
C ASP A 72 19.63 7.48 -15.95
N LEU A 73 18.86 7.90 -14.96
CA LEU A 73 17.50 7.44 -14.71
C LEU A 73 16.48 8.43 -15.28
N PRO A 74 15.34 7.96 -15.84
CA PRO A 74 14.29 8.84 -16.31
C PRO A 74 13.69 9.66 -15.15
N PRO A 75 13.28 10.91 -15.40
CA PRO A 75 12.64 11.72 -14.37
C PRO A 75 11.29 11.12 -13.96
N LEU A 76 10.92 11.29 -12.69
CA LEU A 76 9.57 11.01 -12.21
C LEU A 76 8.63 12.14 -12.67
N GLN A 77 7.61 11.78 -13.44
CA GLN A 77 6.61 12.74 -13.92
C GLN A 77 5.28 12.48 -13.20
N PHE A 78 4.90 13.39 -12.32
CA PHE A 78 3.67 13.33 -11.54
C PHE A 78 2.55 14.12 -12.21
N SER A 79 1.46 13.45 -12.54
CA SER A 79 0.22 14.05 -13.04
C SER A 79 -0.90 13.75 -12.06
N TYR A 80 -0.90 14.45 -10.92
CA TYR A 80 -1.87 14.26 -9.85
C TYR A 80 -2.96 15.33 -9.91
N ASN A 81 -4.21 14.86 -9.89
CA ASN A 81 -5.40 15.69 -9.86
C ASN A 81 -5.91 15.84 -8.42
N ALA A 82 -6.57 16.93 -8.15
CA ALA A 82 -7.32 17.09 -6.91
C ALA A 82 -8.55 16.15 -6.93
N VAL A 83 -8.78 15.48 -5.81
CA VAL A 83 -9.89 14.51 -5.64
C VAL A 83 -10.62 14.77 -4.32
N PRO A 84 -11.90 14.41 -4.19
CA PRO A 84 -12.58 14.39 -2.90
C PRO A 84 -11.83 13.52 -1.89
N LEU A 85 -11.81 13.96 -0.62
CA LEU A 85 -11.13 13.23 0.44
C LEU A 85 -11.86 11.94 0.80
N SER A 86 -11.12 10.82 0.75
CA SER A 86 -11.53 9.51 1.27
C SER A 86 -10.42 8.99 2.20
N ILE A 87 -10.66 9.02 3.50
CA ILE A 87 -9.65 8.73 4.53
C ILE A 87 -10.13 7.66 5.50
N VAL A 88 -9.21 6.83 5.95
CA VAL A 88 -9.48 5.75 6.92
C VAL A 88 -8.29 5.51 7.84
N ASP A 89 -8.56 5.29 9.12
CA ASP A 89 -7.67 4.55 10.03
C ASP A 89 -7.98 3.06 9.82
N ASN A 90 -7.12 2.33 9.11
CA ASN A 90 -7.37 0.92 8.78
C ASN A 90 -6.93 -0.05 9.89
N GLY A 91 -6.50 0.46 11.05
CA GLY A 91 -6.00 -0.31 12.19
C GLY A 91 -4.49 -0.53 12.18
N HIS A 92 -3.81 -0.20 11.06
CA HIS A 92 -2.36 -0.34 10.90
C HIS A 92 -1.69 0.97 10.52
N THR A 93 -2.40 1.86 9.86
CA THR A 93 -1.97 3.19 9.48
C THR A 93 -3.17 4.09 9.13
N ILE A 94 -2.92 5.37 8.91
CA ILE A 94 -3.88 6.27 8.29
C ILE A 94 -3.65 6.26 6.78
N MET A 95 -4.68 5.88 6.04
CA MET A 95 -4.64 5.74 4.59
C MET A 95 -5.65 6.68 3.92
N VAL A 96 -5.25 7.26 2.79
CA VAL A 96 -6.10 8.07 1.93
C VAL A 96 -6.26 7.33 0.60
N ASN A 97 -7.49 6.91 0.31
CA ASN A 97 -7.84 6.32 -0.99
C ASN A 97 -7.85 7.40 -2.05
N TYR A 98 -7.38 7.08 -3.24
CA TYR A 98 -7.27 8.05 -4.32
C TYR A 98 -8.11 7.64 -5.53
N ALA A 99 -8.97 8.55 -5.98
CA ALA A 99 -9.79 8.30 -7.17
C ALA A 99 -8.91 8.15 -8.42
N PRO A 100 -9.30 7.28 -9.38
CA PRO A 100 -8.56 7.10 -10.63
C PRO A 100 -8.35 8.40 -11.42
N GLY A 101 -7.25 8.45 -12.20
CA GLY A 101 -6.93 9.59 -13.07
C GLY A 101 -5.66 10.34 -12.68
N SER A 102 -5.06 9.99 -11.53
CA SER A 102 -3.74 10.51 -11.13
C SER A 102 -2.66 9.50 -11.46
N THR A 103 -1.56 9.94 -12.09
CA THR A 103 -0.53 9.03 -12.60
C THR A 103 0.89 9.46 -12.24
N LEU A 104 1.76 8.46 -12.14
CA LEU A 104 3.21 8.56 -12.16
C LEU A 104 3.71 7.96 -13.47
N THR A 105 4.48 8.72 -14.26
CA THR A 105 5.16 8.21 -15.45
C THR A 105 6.66 8.18 -15.21
N VAL A 106 7.31 7.05 -15.53
CA VAL A 106 8.74 6.84 -15.39
C VAL A 106 9.27 6.15 -16.65
N GLY A 107 9.93 6.90 -17.52
CA GLY A 107 10.25 6.43 -18.86
C GLY A 107 8.98 6.08 -19.63
N ASP A 108 8.87 4.85 -20.11
CA ASP A 108 7.71 4.35 -20.86
C ASP A 108 6.61 3.73 -19.96
N LYS A 109 6.83 3.67 -18.65
CA LYS A 109 5.88 3.06 -17.70
C LYS A 109 4.95 4.10 -17.11
N VAL A 110 3.66 3.80 -17.09
CA VAL A 110 2.62 4.63 -16.48
C VAL A 110 1.95 3.84 -15.37
N TYR A 111 1.90 4.42 -14.18
CA TYR A 111 1.29 3.85 -12.99
C TYR A 111 0.19 4.76 -12.48
N THR A 112 -0.98 4.22 -12.15
CA THR A 112 -2.10 4.95 -11.56
C THR A 112 -1.99 4.97 -10.04
N LEU A 113 -2.09 6.14 -9.43
CA LEU A 113 -2.13 6.30 -7.97
C LEU A 113 -3.41 5.65 -7.41
N GLN A 114 -3.24 4.74 -6.45
CA GLN A 114 -4.32 4.01 -5.80
C GLN A 114 -4.66 4.58 -4.43
N GLN A 115 -3.66 4.88 -3.64
CA GLN A 115 -3.77 5.39 -2.27
C GLN A 115 -2.41 5.93 -1.81
N PHE A 116 -2.42 6.68 -0.72
CA PHE A 116 -1.21 6.95 0.06
C PHE A 116 -1.48 6.74 1.55
N HIS A 117 -0.44 6.37 2.29
CA HIS A 117 -0.48 6.13 3.72
C HIS A 117 0.84 6.51 4.37
N PHE A 118 0.89 6.45 5.68
CA PHE A 118 2.02 6.96 6.45
C PHE A 118 2.60 5.91 7.38
N HIS A 119 3.88 6.07 7.76
CA HIS A 119 4.53 5.31 8.83
C HIS A 119 5.37 6.25 9.70
N HIS A 120 5.33 6.03 11.02
CA HIS A 120 6.07 6.77 12.03
C HIS A 120 6.85 5.81 12.96
N PRO A 121 8.17 6.02 13.08
CA PRO A 121 9.02 6.83 12.21
C PRO A 121 9.12 6.24 10.78
N SER A 122 9.94 6.85 9.90
CA SER A 122 10.09 6.35 8.52
C SER A 122 10.58 4.91 8.48
N GLU A 123 10.06 4.13 7.53
CA GLU A 123 10.50 2.76 7.30
C GLU A 123 11.87 2.74 6.59
N GLU A 124 12.06 3.56 5.54
CA GLU A 124 13.32 3.67 4.83
C GLU A 124 14.34 4.45 5.66
N HIS A 125 15.59 3.97 5.65
CA HIS A 125 16.74 4.72 6.14
C HIS A 125 17.59 5.18 4.96
N VAL A 126 18.20 6.35 5.08
CA VAL A 126 19.20 6.85 4.11
C VAL A 126 20.52 7.09 4.86
N ASN A 127 21.56 6.33 4.50
CA ASN A 127 22.87 6.35 5.18
C ASN A 127 22.74 6.16 6.70
N GLY A 128 21.85 5.26 7.13
CA GLY A 128 21.57 4.98 8.53
C GLY A 128 20.68 5.99 9.23
N LYS A 129 20.34 7.11 8.58
CA LYS A 129 19.42 8.10 9.13
C LYS A 129 17.98 7.66 8.93
N LYS A 130 17.23 7.65 10.02
CA LYS A 130 15.77 7.51 10.07
C LYS A 130 15.12 8.89 10.09
N TYR A 131 13.97 9.05 9.46
CA TYR A 131 13.22 10.30 9.43
C TYR A 131 11.98 10.19 10.34
N ASP A 132 11.37 11.34 10.63
CA ASP A 132 10.26 11.39 11.61
C ASP A 132 8.98 10.74 11.08
N LEU A 133 8.73 10.82 9.76
CA LEU A 133 7.57 10.20 9.10
C LEU A 133 7.95 9.83 7.66
N VAL A 134 7.24 8.91 7.07
CA VAL A 134 7.26 8.66 5.62
C VAL A 134 5.83 8.57 5.09
N ALA A 135 5.59 9.08 3.89
CA ALA A 135 4.38 8.79 3.12
C ALA A 135 4.73 7.85 1.97
N HIS A 136 3.99 6.77 1.84
CA HIS A 136 4.05 5.84 0.72
C HIS A 136 2.89 6.10 -0.24
N LEU A 137 3.19 6.56 -1.43
CA LEU A 137 2.22 6.73 -2.52
C LEU A 137 2.25 5.47 -3.36
N VAL A 138 1.21 4.65 -3.26
CA VAL A 138 1.12 3.34 -3.91
C VAL A 138 0.43 3.49 -5.26
N HIS A 139 1.11 3.03 -6.30
CA HIS A 139 0.63 3.07 -7.67
C HIS A 139 0.61 1.66 -8.27
N ALA A 140 -0.23 1.44 -9.28
CA ALA A 140 -0.26 0.22 -10.07
C ALA A 140 -0.28 0.54 -11.57
N ASP A 141 0.44 -0.26 -12.37
CA ASP A 141 0.31 -0.23 -13.83
C ASP A 141 -0.91 -1.05 -14.31
N ALA A 142 -1.11 -1.11 -15.62
CA ALA A 142 -2.25 -1.82 -16.22
C ALA A 142 -2.21 -3.35 -15.99
N ASP A 143 -1.03 -3.90 -15.74
CA ASP A 143 -0.81 -5.33 -15.47
C ASP A 143 -0.84 -5.65 -13.96
N GLY A 144 -1.01 -4.62 -13.11
CA GLY A 144 -1.07 -4.74 -11.65
C GLY A 144 0.31 -4.74 -10.97
N HIS A 145 1.40 -4.44 -11.69
CA HIS A 145 2.70 -4.26 -11.04
C HIS A 145 2.70 -2.98 -10.21
N LEU A 146 3.26 -3.08 -9.01
CA LEU A 146 3.25 -1.98 -8.07
C LEU A 146 4.51 -1.11 -8.17
N ALA A 147 4.31 0.18 -8.04
CA ALA A 147 5.36 1.17 -7.82
C ALA A 147 5.00 2.02 -6.59
N VAL A 148 5.95 2.19 -5.68
CA VAL A 148 5.77 3.02 -4.48
C VAL A 148 6.73 4.20 -4.53
N VAL A 149 6.18 5.41 -4.34
CA VAL A 149 6.98 6.61 -4.10
C VAL A 149 7.00 6.87 -2.60
N ALA A 150 8.18 6.85 -1.99
CA ALA A 150 8.38 7.19 -0.59
C ALA A 150 8.85 8.64 -0.46
N ILE A 151 8.14 9.41 0.36
CA ILE A 151 8.43 10.81 0.69
C ILE A 151 8.78 10.87 2.17
N LEU A 152 10.02 11.21 2.46
CA LEU A 152 10.55 11.29 3.81
C LEU A 152 10.24 12.66 4.43
N PHE A 153 9.80 12.67 5.67
CA PHE A 153 9.52 13.91 6.39
C PHE A 153 10.45 14.09 7.58
N LYS A 154 10.89 15.31 7.78
CA LYS A 154 11.66 15.72 8.96
C LYS A 154 10.88 16.76 9.76
N ARG A 155 10.97 16.68 11.07
CA ARG A 155 10.32 17.64 11.97
C ARG A 155 10.93 19.04 11.79
N ASP A 156 10.05 20.00 11.57
CA ASP A 156 10.36 21.43 11.47
C ASP A 156 9.23 22.25 12.11
N SER A 157 9.26 23.56 11.93
CA SER A 157 8.21 24.45 12.42
C SER A 157 7.14 24.80 11.37
N THR A 158 7.34 24.39 10.11
CA THR A 158 6.47 24.75 8.99
C THR A 158 5.29 23.79 8.87
N PRO A 159 4.04 24.28 9.05
CA PRO A 159 2.86 23.43 8.85
C PRO A 159 2.66 23.09 7.37
N THR A 160 2.10 21.91 7.13
CA THR A 160 1.68 21.45 5.80
C THR A 160 0.15 21.40 5.75
N PRO A 161 -0.53 22.29 5.02
CA PRO A 161 -2.00 22.40 5.02
C PRO A 161 -2.73 21.09 4.73
N LEU A 162 -2.09 20.16 4.01
CA LEU A 162 -2.66 18.85 3.72
C LEU A 162 -2.82 18.03 5.00
N PHE A 163 -1.81 17.97 5.88
CA PHE A 163 -1.92 17.23 7.13
C PHE A 163 -3.03 17.75 8.04
N ASP A 164 -3.15 19.07 8.15
CA ASP A 164 -4.26 19.72 8.86
C ASP A 164 -5.62 19.24 8.33
N THR A 165 -5.76 19.19 6.99
CA THR A 165 -6.99 18.70 6.33
C THR A 165 -7.26 17.24 6.63
N LEU A 166 -6.24 16.38 6.57
CA LEU A 166 -6.37 14.95 6.85
C LEU A 166 -6.77 14.71 8.30
N TRP A 167 -6.07 15.32 9.25
CA TRP A 167 -6.29 15.08 10.68
C TRP A 167 -7.65 15.59 11.17
N LYS A 168 -8.15 16.69 10.62
CA LYS A 168 -9.49 17.22 10.95
C LYS A 168 -10.63 16.34 10.48
N ASN A 169 -10.40 15.51 9.47
CA ASN A 169 -11.43 14.66 8.87
C ASN A 169 -11.28 13.17 9.23
N LEU A 170 -10.29 12.81 10.02
CA LEU A 170 -10.08 11.42 10.44
C LEU A 170 -11.15 10.97 11.43
N SER A 171 -11.75 9.79 11.21
CA SER A 171 -12.64 9.17 12.18
C SER A 171 -11.87 8.66 13.41
N THR A 172 -12.51 8.74 14.58
CA THR A 172 -12.02 8.07 15.80
C THR A 172 -12.34 6.57 15.82
N GLU A 173 -13.16 6.09 14.87
CA GLU A 173 -13.55 4.69 14.74
C GLU A 173 -12.65 4.01 13.67
N LYS A 174 -11.85 3.03 14.12
CA LYS A 174 -11.00 2.25 13.25
C LYS A 174 -11.80 1.47 12.20
N GLY A 175 -11.27 1.39 10.98
CA GLY A 175 -11.91 0.74 9.84
C GLY A 175 -13.00 1.57 9.17
N LYS A 176 -13.40 2.71 9.75
CA LYS A 176 -14.42 3.56 9.17
C LYS A 176 -13.84 4.48 8.10
N VAL A 177 -14.23 4.27 6.85
CA VAL A 177 -13.93 5.19 5.75
C VAL A 177 -14.77 6.44 5.89
N VAL A 178 -14.11 7.60 5.87
CA VAL A 178 -14.76 8.92 5.85
C VAL A 178 -14.65 9.51 4.44
N GLU A 179 -15.79 9.68 3.80
CA GLU A 179 -15.91 10.31 2.48
C GLU A 179 -16.36 11.77 2.67
N VAL A 180 -15.55 12.73 2.24
CA VAL A 180 -15.84 14.16 2.38
C VAL A 180 -15.84 14.84 1.01
N SER A 181 -17.00 14.81 0.33
CA SER A 181 -17.14 15.24 -1.05
C SER A 181 -16.86 16.72 -1.31
N PHE A 182 -16.99 17.58 -0.28
CA PHE A 182 -16.74 19.02 -0.37
C PHE A 182 -15.33 19.43 0.08
N VAL A 183 -14.49 18.48 0.52
CA VAL A 183 -13.08 18.66 0.82
C VAL A 183 -12.26 17.99 -0.27
N THR A 184 -11.45 18.74 -0.99
CA THR A 184 -10.54 18.21 -2.01
C THR A 184 -9.11 18.24 -1.51
N ILE A 185 -8.37 17.18 -1.86
CA ILE A 185 -6.95 17.05 -1.58
C ILE A 185 -6.17 16.77 -2.87
N ASN A 186 -4.89 17.09 -2.88
CA ASN A 186 -4.00 16.72 -3.98
C ASN A 186 -2.73 16.08 -3.42
N ALA A 187 -2.44 14.84 -3.82
CA ALA A 187 -1.21 14.14 -3.42
C ALA A 187 0.08 14.88 -3.86
N LYS A 188 -0.03 15.79 -4.83
CA LYS A 188 1.07 16.67 -5.22
C LYS A 188 1.57 17.55 -4.07
N ASP A 189 0.71 17.87 -3.12
CA ASP A 189 1.03 18.73 -1.97
C ASP A 189 1.97 18.03 -0.96
N LEU A 190 2.21 16.72 -1.11
CA LEU A 190 3.22 15.96 -0.37
C LEU A 190 4.61 16.03 -1.01
N LEU A 191 4.71 16.39 -2.30
CA LEU A 191 5.96 16.29 -3.03
C LEU A 191 6.95 17.39 -2.63
N PRO A 192 8.25 17.06 -2.49
CA PRO A 192 9.27 18.07 -2.33
C PRO A 192 9.45 18.90 -3.62
N PRO A 193 10.10 20.07 -3.56
CA PRO A 193 10.39 20.89 -4.73
C PRO A 193 11.25 20.21 -5.80
N THR A 194 12.06 19.24 -5.40
CA THR A 194 12.93 18.44 -6.28
C THR A 194 12.63 16.96 -6.13
N THR A 195 12.55 16.26 -7.26
CA THR A 195 12.14 14.86 -7.32
C THR A 195 13.28 13.91 -7.69
N GLY A 196 14.52 14.27 -7.37
CA GLY A 196 15.65 13.33 -7.39
C GLY A 196 15.36 12.15 -6.46
N TYR A 197 15.76 10.93 -6.86
CA TYR A 197 15.30 9.74 -6.17
C TYR A 197 16.36 8.62 -6.12
N TYR A 198 16.17 7.71 -5.16
CA TYR A 198 16.76 6.38 -5.14
C TYR A 198 15.76 5.38 -5.65
N THR A 199 16.22 4.31 -6.34
CA THR A 199 15.34 3.25 -6.82
C THR A 199 15.95 1.86 -6.61
N PHE A 200 15.09 0.91 -6.27
CA PHE A 200 15.42 -0.50 -6.11
C PHE A 200 14.18 -1.39 -6.25
N ALA A 201 14.40 -2.67 -6.53
CA ALA A 201 13.35 -3.67 -6.46
C ALA A 201 13.13 -4.09 -5.00
N GLY A 202 11.86 -4.12 -4.58
CA GLY A 202 11.50 -4.42 -3.20
C GLY A 202 10.18 -5.17 -3.08
N SER A 203 9.53 -5.01 -1.92
CA SER A 203 8.28 -5.66 -1.57
C SER A 203 7.28 -4.68 -0.96
N LEU A 204 6.07 -5.14 -0.68
CA LEU A 204 5.21 -4.51 0.32
C LEU A 204 5.89 -4.60 1.70
N THR A 205 5.71 -3.57 2.53
CA THR A 205 6.27 -3.50 3.89
C THR A 205 5.33 -4.06 4.96
N THR A 206 4.14 -4.52 4.56
CA THR A 206 3.17 -5.18 5.42
C THR A 206 2.80 -6.55 4.87
N PRO A 207 2.29 -7.50 5.67
CA PRO A 207 1.76 -8.75 5.15
C PRO A 207 0.80 -8.53 3.97
N PRO A 208 0.95 -9.33 2.90
CA PRO A 208 1.75 -10.56 2.78
C PRO A 208 3.21 -10.35 2.32
N CYS A 209 3.78 -9.15 2.35
CA CYS A 209 5.16 -8.82 1.99
C CYS A 209 5.53 -9.22 0.56
N THR A 210 4.56 -9.14 -0.35
CA THR A 210 4.71 -9.53 -1.76
C THR A 210 5.84 -8.76 -2.41
N GLU A 211 6.76 -9.49 -3.05
CA GLU A 211 7.89 -8.94 -3.80
C GLU A 211 7.49 -8.48 -5.21
N GLY A 212 8.39 -7.81 -5.92
CA GLY A 212 8.13 -7.27 -7.27
C GLY A 212 7.65 -5.81 -7.26
N VAL A 213 7.74 -5.13 -6.15
CA VAL A 213 7.43 -3.69 -6.03
C VAL A 213 8.64 -2.86 -6.45
N THR A 214 8.44 -1.90 -7.35
CA THR A 214 9.47 -0.91 -7.68
C THR A 214 9.38 0.26 -6.71
N TRP A 215 10.48 0.57 -6.02
CA TRP A 215 10.56 1.67 -5.07
C TRP A 215 11.25 2.89 -5.67
N TYR A 216 10.69 4.06 -5.40
CA TYR A 216 11.25 5.38 -5.69
C TYR A 216 11.26 6.20 -4.40
N VAL A 217 12.40 6.30 -3.72
CA VAL A 217 12.54 7.06 -2.49
C VAL A 217 13.08 8.44 -2.82
N LEU A 218 12.30 9.50 -2.57
CA LEU A 218 12.71 10.86 -2.91
C LEU A 218 13.88 11.31 -2.01
N LYS A 219 14.89 11.93 -2.62
CA LYS A 219 16.12 12.35 -1.93
C LYS A 219 15.90 13.54 -1.00
N ALA A 220 15.06 14.48 -1.41
CA ALA A 220 14.77 15.68 -0.65
C ALA A 220 13.67 15.40 0.38
N PRO A 221 13.94 15.52 1.69
CA PRO A 221 12.87 15.40 2.68
C PRO A 221 11.98 16.64 2.67
N VAL A 222 10.73 16.44 3.06
CA VAL A 222 9.73 17.51 3.25
C VAL A 222 9.65 17.84 4.75
N ASP A 223 9.35 19.08 5.06
CA ASP A 223 9.14 19.51 6.44
C ASP A 223 7.72 19.13 6.91
N ILE A 224 7.60 18.76 8.19
CA ILE A 224 6.33 18.55 8.89
C ILE A 224 6.40 19.24 10.25
N SER A 225 5.36 19.96 10.63
CA SER A 225 5.35 20.61 11.95
C SER A 225 5.25 19.59 13.09
N GLY A 226 5.83 19.95 14.24
CA GLY A 226 5.74 19.10 15.44
C GLY A 226 4.29 18.74 15.81
N PRO A 227 3.35 19.68 15.87
CA PRO A 227 1.94 19.38 16.16
C PRO A 227 1.29 18.42 15.17
N GLU A 228 1.54 18.55 13.86
CA GLU A 228 1.01 17.64 12.82
C GLU A 228 1.56 16.21 13.00
N LEU A 229 2.87 16.09 13.22
CA LEU A 229 3.54 14.82 13.48
C LEU A 229 2.97 14.14 14.72
N GLU A 230 2.76 14.89 15.81
CA GLU A 230 2.25 14.37 17.07
C GLU A 230 0.82 13.84 16.97
N VAL A 231 -0.01 14.35 16.06
CA VAL A 231 -1.35 13.78 15.82
C VAL A 231 -1.23 12.34 15.35
N PHE A 232 -0.37 12.07 14.35
CA PHE A 232 -0.15 10.72 13.84
C PHE A 232 0.52 9.84 14.91
N ALA A 233 1.60 10.33 15.53
CA ALA A 233 2.39 9.57 16.51
C ALA A 233 1.60 9.16 17.77
N ARG A 234 0.51 9.85 18.11
CA ARG A 234 -0.40 9.42 19.21
C ARG A 234 -1.25 8.21 18.81
N ILE A 235 -1.56 8.06 17.52
CA ILE A 235 -2.36 6.93 17.02
C ILE A 235 -1.42 5.76 16.73
N TYR A 236 -0.31 6.03 16.03
CA TYR A 236 0.70 5.06 15.62
C TYR A 236 2.10 5.53 16.06
N LYS A 237 2.53 5.03 17.23
CA LYS A 237 3.83 5.40 17.78
C LYS A 237 4.97 4.74 17.02
N HIS A 238 4.78 3.49 16.62
CA HIS A 238 5.71 2.66 15.86
C HIS A 238 4.90 1.74 14.96
N ASP A 239 4.71 2.13 13.71
CA ASP A 239 4.09 1.33 12.66
C ASP A 239 5.05 1.13 11.48
N ASP A 240 6.33 1.05 11.81
CA ASP A 240 7.42 0.87 10.88
C ASP A 240 7.98 -0.56 10.95
N ARG A 241 8.01 -1.25 9.81
CA ARG A 241 8.70 -2.54 9.69
C ARG A 241 10.21 -2.31 9.82
N PRO A 242 10.96 -3.14 10.57
CA PRO A 242 12.42 -3.08 10.59
C PRO A 242 13.04 -3.18 9.19
N ILE A 243 14.18 -2.52 8.98
CA ILE A 243 14.94 -2.61 7.73
C ILE A 243 15.34 -4.05 7.43
N GLN A 244 15.25 -4.41 6.15
CA GLN A 244 15.54 -5.73 5.62
C GLN A 244 16.90 -5.77 4.92
N PRO A 245 17.54 -6.94 4.84
CA PRO A 245 18.79 -7.10 4.11
C PRO A 245 18.64 -6.72 2.64
N THR A 246 19.63 -6.02 2.09
CA THR A 246 19.64 -5.69 0.65
C THR A 246 19.89 -6.90 -0.23
N ASN A 247 20.54 -7.96 0.29
CA ASN A 247 20.88 -9.19 -0.43
C ASN A 247 21.56 -8.90 -1.78
N HIS A 248 22.49 -7.93 -1.78
CA HIS A 248 23.25 -7.48 -2.95
C HIS A 248 22.40 -6.85 -4.09
N ARG A 249 21.14 -6.46 -3.81
CA ARG A 249 20.33 -5.70 -4.78
C ARG A 249 21.04 -4.41 -5.17
N ALA A 250 20.92 -4.06 -6.45
CA ALA A 250 21.36 -2.77 -6.91
C ALA A 250 20.42 -1.69 -6.34
N VAL A 251 21.00 -0.68 -5.70
CA VAL A 251 20.32 0.57 -5.37
C VAL A 251 20.92 1.63 -6.28
N LEU A 252 20.05 2.25 -7.09
CA LEU A 252 20.47 3.30 -8.01
C LEU A 252 19.97 4.64 -7.50
N GLU A 253 20.66 5.71 -7.91
CA GLU A 253 20.23 7.08 -7.65
C GLU A 253 20.24 7.92 -8.93
N SER A 254 19.24 8.79 -9.07
CA SER A 254 19.20 9.79 -10.15
C SER A 254 20.32 10.83 -9.98
N LYS A 255 20.77 11.36 -11.09
CA LYS A 255 21.72 12.48 -11.12
C LYS A 255 21.13 13.74 -10.52
#